data_b5e038c16628b998411a8ff3d646f383
#
_entry.id   b5e038c16628b998411a8ff3d646f383
#
_cell.length_a   1.000
_cell.length_b   1.000
_cell.length_c   1.000
_cell.angle_alpha   90.00
_cell.angle_beta   90.00
_cell.angle_gamma   90.00
#
_symmetry.space_group_name_H-M   'P 1'
#
loop_
_entity.id
_entity.type
_entity.pdbx_description
1 polymer ?
#
loop_
_entity_poly.entity_id
_entity_poly.type
_entity_poly.pdbx_seq_one_letter_code
_entity_poly.pdbx_strand_id
1 'polypeptide(L)'
;MIILLKFIFHISTLFLIIISLYPGSLLGYLLYSDFSQQPNLIENLFGTSINHFIYYFYVSLLGFFLYSRTKNFKKLVYCLFFLSAILELLHFIIPNRSFQFNDLVGNILGVIVAYSIVKIYLFFYKP
;
A
#
# COMPACT_ATOMS: atom_id res chain seq x y z
N MET A 1 -1.80 -3.17 23.56
CA MET A 1 -1.61 -3.87 22.26
C MET A 1 -2.37 -3.18 21.12
N ILE A 2 -3.70 -3.02 21.16
CA ILE A 2 -4.48 -2.39 20.07
C ILE A 2 -4.05 -0.94 19.76
N ILE A 3 -3.73 -0.13 20.77
CA ILE A 3 -3.27 1.25 20.58
C ILE A 3 -1.95 1.28 19.80
N LEU A 4 -1.00 0.40 20.14
CA LEU A 4 0.28 0.28 19.45
C LEU A 4 0.07 -0.12 17.98
N LEU A 5 -0.81 -1.10 17.71
CA LEU A 5 -1.10 -1.52 16.34
C LEU A 5 -1.78 -0.41 15.51
N LYS A 6 -2.66 0.39 16.12
CA LYS A 6 -3.22 1.58 15.46
C LYS A 6 -2.14 2.61 15.14
N PHE A 7 -1.23 2.86 16.07
CA PHE A 7 -0.10 3.75 15.84
C PHE A 7 0.77 3.24 14.67
N ILE A 8 1.13 1.96 14.66
CA ILE A 8 1.87 1.33 13.56
C ILE A 8 1.14 1.49 12.23
N PHE A 9 -0.17 1.24 12.19
CA PHE A 9 -0.99 1.43 10.99
C PHE A 9 -0.91 2.86 10.44
N HIS A 10 -1.09 3.87 11.30
CA HIS A 10 -1.05 5.26 10.86
C HIS A 10 0.34 5.70 10.41
N ILE A 11 1.39 5.27 11.12
CA ILE A 11 2.78 5.56 10.72
C ILE A 11 3.11 4.87 9.40
N SER A 12 2.74 3.60 9.21
CA SER A 12 2.95 2.89 7.94
C SER A 12 2.20 3.54 6.77
N THR A 13 0.97 4.00 7.01
CA THR A 13 0.18 4.72 5.98
C THR A 13 0.82 6.07 5.64
N LEU A 14 1.27 6.82 6.64
CA LEU A 14 1.98 8.08 6.42
C LEU A 14 3.28 7.87 5.65
N PHE A 15 4.05 6.84 6.01
CA PHE A 15 5.29 6.48 5.33
C PHE A 15 5.05 6.06 3.87
N LEU A 16 3.98 5.29 3.60
CA LEU A 16 3.53 4.98 2.24
C LEU A 16 3.30 6.24 1.41
N ILE A 17 2.55 7.21 1.96
CA ILE A 17 2.25 8.47 1.28
C ILE A 17 3.53 9.26 1.00
N ILE A 18 4.41 9.40 1.99
CA ILE A 18 5.67 10.14 1.84
C ILE A 18 6.54 9.51 0.76
N ILE A 19 6.75 8.18 0.81
CA ILE A 19 7.58 7.48 -0.19
C ILE A 19 6.98 7.59 -1.58
N SER A 20 5.64 7.48 -1.71
CA SER A 20 4.98 7.58 -3.01
C SER A 20 5.06 8.97 -3.61
N LEU A 21 4.97 10.02 -2.79
CA LEU A 21 5.00 11.40 -3.26
C LEU A 21 6.42 12.01 -3.34
N TYR A 22 7.43 11.31 -2.83
CA TYR A 22 8.80 11.81 -2.85
C TYR A 22 9.36 11.83 -4.29
N PRO A 23 9.96 12.94 -4.74
CA PRO A 23 10.54 13.01 -6.08
C PRO A 23 11.77 12.08 -6.18
N GLY A 24 11.66 11.03 -6.97
CA GLY A 24 12.66 9.98 -7.10
C GLY A 24 12.46 8.82 -6.11
N SER A 25 13.45 7.95 -6.00
CA SER A 25 13.41 6.76 -5.14
C SER A 25 14.22 6.95 -3.87
N LEU A 26 13.54 7.07 -2.71
CA LEU A 26 14.22 7.07 -1.41
C LEU A 26 14.97 5.76 -1.14
N LEU A 27 14.39 4.62 -1.54
CA LEU A 27 15.04 3.32 -1.42
C LEU A 27 16.25 3.22 -2.35
N GLY A 28 16.16 3.77 -3.57
CA GLY A 28 17.29 3.84 -4.49
C GLY A 28 18.44 4.67 -3.92
N TYR A 29 18.13 5.79 -3.29
CA TYR A 29 19.15 6.60 -2.63
C TYR A 29 19.82 5.86 -1.45
N LEU A 30 19.03 5.19 -0.61
CA LEU A 30 19.57 4.43 0.53
C LEU A 30 20.44 3.25 0.11
N LEU A 31 20.10 2.56 -0.99
CA LEU A 31 20.82 1.37 -1.45
C LEU A 31 21.94 1.68 -2.43
N TYR A 32 21.79 2.70 -3.27
CA TYR A 32 22.68 2.98 -4.40
C TYR A 32 23.21 4.42 -4.40
N SER A 33 22.84 5.26 -3.43
CA SER A 33 23.14 6.70 -3.38
C SER A 33 22.64 7.46 -4.62
N ASP A 34 21.58 6.96 -5.26
CA ASP A 34 21.02 7.50 -6.50
C ASP A 34 19.49 7.52 -6.44
N PHE A 35 18.90 8.72 -6.51
CA PHE A 35 17.43 8.91 -6.49
C PHE A 35 16.74 8.46 -7.78
N SER A 36 17.48 8.32 -8.88
CA SER A 36 16.92 7.91 -10.17
C SER A 36 16.71 6.40 -10.27
N GLN A 37 17.38 5.62 -9.45
CA GLN A 37 17.30 4.17 -9.46
C GLN A 37 16.13 3.69 -8.59
N GLN A 38 15.24 2.87 -9.16
CA GLN A 38 14.23 2.15 -8.40
C GLN A 38 14.71 0.72 -8.16
N PRO A 39 14.97 0.32 -6.89
CA PRO A 39 15.43 -1.02 -6.62
C PRO A 39 14.30 -2.03 -6.84
N ASN A 40 14.55 -3.00 -7.69
CA ASN A 40 13.73 -4.19 -7.79
C ASN A 40 14.15 -5.16 -6.67
N LEU A 41 13.49 -5.09 -5.52
CA LEU A 41 13.79 -5.96 -4.38
C LEU A 41 13.44 -7.42 -4.66
N ILE A 42 12.49 -7.67 -5.56
CA ILE A 42 12.06 -9.00 -6.00
C ILE A 42 11.90 -8.95 -7.52
N GLU A 43 12.46 -9.91 -8.24
CA GLU A 43 12.24 -10.03 -9.69
C GLU A 43 10.76 -10.21 -10.01
N ASN A 44 10.26 -9.43 -10.97
CA ASN A 44 8.87 -9.47 -11.39
C ASN A 44 8.58 -10.72 -12.23
N LEU A 45 8.20 -11.81 -11.58
CA LEU A 45 7.81 -13.07 -12.24
C LEU A 45 6.51 -12.91 -13.09
N PHE A 46 5.66 -11.93 -12.79
CA PHE A 46 4.35 -11.74 -13.44
C PHE A 46 4.14 -10.35 -14.06
N GLY A 47 5.20 -9.56 -14.23
CA GLY A 47 5.09 -8.21 -14.82
C GLY A 47 4.35 -7.18 -13.95
N THR A 48 3.96 -7.52 -12.73
CA THR A 48 3.39 -6.63 -11.72
C THR A 48 4.44 -6.27 -10.70
N SER A 49 4.42 -5.04 -10.21
CA SER A 49 5.36 -4.62 -9.17
C SER A 49 5.01 -5.27 -7.83
N ILE A 50 5.73 -6.33 -7.50
CA ILE A 50 5.53 -7.08 -6.26
C ILE A 50 5.73 -6.20 -5.03
N ASN A 51 6.66 -5.25 -5.07
CA ASN A 51 6.91 -4.33 -3.95
C ASN A 51 5.67 -3.50 -3.62
N HIS A 52 4.99 -2.98 -4.64
CA HIS A 52 3.75 -2.23 -4.51
C HIS A 52 2.64 -3.11 -3.93
N PHE A 53 2.46 -4.32 -4.47
CA PHE A 53 1.49 -5.29 -3.95
C PHE A 53 1.73 -5.58 -2.46
N ILE A 54 2.95 -5.93 -2.06
CA ILE A 54 3.27 -6.32 -0.66
C ILE A 54 2.99 -5.16 0.29
N TYR A 55 3.37 -3.94 -0.07
CA TYR A 55 3.21 -2.79 0.81
C TYR A 55 1.74 -2.42 1.00
N TYR A 56 0.97 -2.35 -0.09
CA TYR A 56 -0.48 -2.08 0.00
C TYR A 56 -1.24 -3.22 0.67
N PHE A 57 -0.83 -4.48 0.44
CA PHE A 57 -1.38 -5.63 1.14
C PHE A 57 -1.15 -5.53 2.66
N TYR A 58 0.07 -5.24 3.08
CA TYR A 58 0.42 -5.10 4.50
C TYR A 58 -0.38 -4.00 5.20
N VAL A 59 -0.36 -2.78 4.64
CA VAL A 59 -1.07 -1.65 5.23
C VAL A 59 -2.58 -1.91 5.27
N SER A 60 -3.15 -2.45 4.18
CA SER A 60 -4.57 -2.73 4.10
C SER A 60 -4.99 -3.85 5.05
N LEU A 61 -4.21 -4.93 5.14
CA LEU A 61 -4.50 -6.04 6.04
C LEU A 61 -4.52 -5.58 7.50
N LEU A 62 -3.51 -4.81 7.90
CA LEU A 62 -3.42 -4.26 9.26
C LEU A 62 -4.60 -3.33 9.56
N GLY A 63 -4.90 -2.39 8.66
CA GLY A 63 -6.01 -1.47 8.82
C GLY A 63 -7.37 -2.19 8.86
N PHE A 64 -7.61 -3.12 7.94
CA PHE A 64 -8.88 -3.85 7.89
C PHE A 64 -9.10 -4.73 9.13
N PHE A 65 -8.09 -5.40 9.66
CA PHE A 65 -8.21 -6.13 10.92
C PHE A 65 -8.54 -5.20 12.09
N LEU A 66 -7.81 -4.09 12.23
CA LEU A 66 -7.98 -3.15 13.34
C LEU A 66 -9.36 -2.48 13.37
N TYR A 67 -9.94 -2.22 12.20
CA TYR A 67 -11.19 -1.50 12.07
C TYR A 67 -12.36 -2.38 11.64
N SER A 68 -12.15 -3.69 11.46
CA SER A 68 -13.13 -4.66 10.92
C SER A 68 -14.49 -4.65 11.62
N ARG A 69 -14.51 -4.39 12.93
CA ARG A 69 -15.72 -4.36 13.78
C ARG A 69 -16.14 -2.95 14.18
N THR A 70 -15.66 -1.93 13.48
CA THR A 70 -16.01 -0.53 13.77
C THR A 70 -16.91 0.05 12.69
N LYS A 71 -17.67 1.10 13.04
CA LYS A 71 -18.47 1.87 12.09
C LYS A 71 -17.65 2.52 10.96
N ASN A 72 -16.35 2.68 11.18
CA ASN A 72 -15.43 3.30 10.22
C ASN A 72 -14.87 2.32 9.18
N PHE A 73 -15.18 1.01 9.26
CA PHE A 73 -14.62 0.00 8.37
C PHE A 73 -14.85 0.30 6.88
N LYS A 74 -16.11 0.59 6.50
CA LYS A 74 -16.44 0.93 5.10
C LYS A 74 -15.68 2.16 4.61
N LYS A 75 -15.60 3.20 5.43
CA LYS A 75 -14.85 4.42 5.10
C LYS A 75 -13.36 4.12 4.87
N LEU A 76 -12.77 3.29 5.72
CA LEU A 76 -11.38 2.87 5.58
C LEU A 76 -11.15 2.09 4.28
N VAL A 77 -12.05 1.16 3.93
CA VAL A 77 -11.98 0.42 2.67
C VAL A 77 -11.93 1.37 1.48
N TYR A 78 -12.87 2.31 1.38
CA TYR A 78 -12.88 3.31 0.30
C TYR A 78 -11.62 4.19 0.30
N CYS A 79 -11.16 4.62 1.48
CA CYS A 79 -9.94 5.41 1.59
C CYS A 79 -8.71 4.67 1.06
N LEU A 80 -8.53 3.39 1.40
CA LEU A 80 -7.36 2.62 0.96
C LEU A 80 -7.43 2.29 -0.54
N PHE A 81 -8.63 2.00 -1.09
CA PHE A 81 -8.79 1.85 -2.54
C PHE A 81 -8.49 3.16 -3.27
N PHE A 82 -9.03 4.28 -2.80
CA PHE A 82 -8.74 5.58 -3.39
C PHE A 82 -7.24 5.91 -3.32
N LEU A 83 -6.62 5.67 -2.15
CA LEU A 83 -5.19 5.91 -1.94
C LEU A 83 -4.33 5.06 -2.89
N SER A 84 -4.70 3.79 -3.09
CA SER A 84 -3.96 2.87 -3.98
C SER A 84 -3.96 3.32 -5.45
N ALA A 85 -5.00 4.00 -5.88
CA ALA A 85 -5.09 4.54 -7.23
C ALA A 85 -4.45 5.93 -7.34
N ILE A 86 -4.81 6.85 -6.43
CA ILE A 86 -4.43 8.26 -6.57
C ILE A 86 -2.93 8.48 -6.43
N LEU A 87 -2.26 7.75 -5.52
CA LEU A 87 -0.81 7.91 -5.34
C LEU A 87 -0.04 7.51 -6.59
N GLU A 88 -0.48 6.48 -7.31
CA GLU A 88 0.14 6.09 -8.58
C GLU A 88 -0.16 7.09 -9.70
N LEU A 89 -1.40 7.60 -9.77
CA LEU A 89 -1.76 8.62 -10.75
C LEU A 89 -0.98 9.93 -10.54
N LEU A 90 -0.65 10.27 -9.30
CA LEU A 90 0.17 11.46 -9.01
C LEU A 90 1.59 11.36 -9.56
N HIS A 91 2.10 10.15 -9.89
CA HIS A 91 3.40 9.99 -10.55
C HIS A 91 3.46 10.66 -11.93
N PHE A 92 2.32 10.99 -12.56
CA PHE A 92 2.32 11.80 -13.79
C PHE A 92 2.85 13.24 -13.59
N ILE A 93 2.75 13.77 -12.37
CA ILE A 93 3.11 15.18 -12.07
C ILE A 93 4.31 15.30 -11.14
N ILE A 94 4.76 14.22 -10.51
CA ILE A 94 5.89 14.24 -9.58
C ILE A 94 7.20 14.12 -10.37
N PRO A 95 8.17 15.05 -10.18
CA PRO A 95 9.48 14.97 -10.83
C PRO A 95 10.20 13.65 -10.52
N ASN A 96 10.91 13.13 -11.52
CA ASN A 96 11.67 11.86 -11.41
C ASN A 96 10.83 10.63 -11.05
N ARG A 97 9.52 10.68 -11.28
CA ARG A 97 8.59 9.56 -11.18
C ARG A 97 7.92 9.34 -12.53
N SER A 98 7.57 8.11 -12.82
CA SER A 98 6.79 7.73 -13.99
C SER A 98 5.61 6.87 -13.56
N PHE A 99 4.43 7.17 -14.06
CA PHE A 99 3.28 6.30 -13.90
C PHE A 99 3.55 4.94 -14.52
N GLN A 100 3.29 3.88 -13.76
CA GLN A 100 3.40 2.50 -14.25
C GLN A 100 2.09 1.76 -14.02
N PHE A 101 1.48 1.28 -15.10
CA PHE A 101 0.21 0.54 -15.01
C PHE A 101 0.34 -0.72 -14.14
N ASN A 102 1.49 -1.39 -14.19
CA ASN A 102 1.76 -2.57 -13.37
C ASN A 102 1.79 -2.25 -11.87
N ASP A 103 2.32 -1.09 -11.49
CA ASP A 103 2.35 -0.63 -10.11
C ASP A 103 0.94 -0.30 -9.62
N LEU A 104 0.11 0.34 -10.45
CA LEU A 104 -1.30 0.57 -10.17
C LEU A 104 -2.05 -0.74 -9.91
N VAL A 105 -1.84 -1.74 -10.78
CA VAL A 105 -2.46 -3.07 -10.63
C VAL A 105 -1.97 -3.73 -9.33
N GLY A 106 -0.67 -3.68 -9.03
CA GLY A 106 -0.09 -4.19 -7.79
C GLY A 106 -0.71 -3.55 -6.54
N ASN A 107 -0.83 -2.21 -6.53
CA ASN A 107 -1.44 -1.46 -5.44
C ASN A 107 -2.88 -1.93 -5.17
N ILE A 108 -3.72 -1.96 -6.22
CA ILE A 108 -5.13 -2.33 -6.11
C ILE A 108 -5.28 -3.80 -5.70
N LEU A 109 -4.50 -4.72 -6.28
CA LEU A 109 -4.55 -6.13 -5.93
C LEU A 109 -4.16 -6.37 -4.47
N GLY A 110 -3.17 -5.64 -3.93
CA GLY A 110 -2.81 -5.70 -2.52
C GLY A 110 -3.99 -5.37 -1.60
N VAL A 111 -4.73 -4.31 -1.92
CA VAL A 111 -5.94 -3.92 -1.16
C VAL A 111 -7.05 -4.97 -1.29
N ILE A 112 -7.31 -5.49 -2.51
CA ILE A 112 -8.36 -6.50 -2.76
C ILE A 112 -8.09 -7.77 -1.97
N VAL A 113 -6.86 -8.29 -2.03
CA VAL A 113 -6.49 -9.54 -1.34
C VAL A 113 -6.62 -9.37 0.18
N ALA A 114 -6.12 -8.25 0.72
CA ALA A 114 -6.27 -7.94 2.14
C ALA A 114 -7.75 -7.87 2.57
N TYR A 115 -8.59 -7.18 1.77
CA TYR A 115 -10.03 -7.08 2.02
C TYR A 115 -10.69 -8.46 2.01
N SER A 116 -10.36 -9.30 1.03
CA SER A 116 -10.93 -10.65 0.89
C SER A 116 -10.58 -11.53 2.08
N ILE A 117 -9.33 -11.51 2.55
CA ILE A 117 -8.88 -12.26 3.72
C ILE A 117 -9.67 -11.85 4.97
N VAL A 118 -9.80 -10.54 5.21
CA VAL A 118 -10.52 -10.05 6.39
C VAL A 118 -12.02 -10.37 6.29
N LYS A 119 -12.62 -10.32 5.11
CA LYS A 119 -14.02 -10.71 4.91
C LYS A 119 -14.25 -12.20 5.16
N ILE A 120 -13.36 -13.06 4.67
CA ILE A 120 -13.40 -14.51 4.93
C ILE A 120 -13.27 -14.77 6.43
N TYR A 121 -12.29 -14.13 7.08
CA TYR A 121 -12.13 -14.23 8.53
C TYR A 121 -13.40 -13.85 9.29
N LEU A 122 -14.02 -12.71 8.97
CA LEU A 122 -15.25 -12.24 9.60
C LEU A 122 -16.47 -13.12 9.33
N PHE A 123 -16.47 -13.83 8.20
CA PHE A 123 -17.54 -14.80 7.88
C PHE A 123 -17.48 -16.02 8.81
N PHE A 124 -16.28 -16.56 9.04
CA PHE A 124 -16.10 -17.76 9.89
C PHE A 124 -16.10 -17.43 11.39
N TYR A 125 -15.64 -16.25 11.78
CA TYR A 125 -15.52 -15.83 13.18
C TYR A 125 -16.53 -14.73 13.53
N LYS A 126 -17.82 -15.00 13.21
CA LYS A 126 -18.91 -14.18 13.75
C LYS A 126 -18.98 -14.43 15.26
N PRO A 127 -19.00 -13.35 16.12
CA PRO A 127 -19.28 -13.49 17.53
C PRO A 127 -20.72 -13.91 17.77
#